data_c10575b69dbeaac2d626f8122f44ecee
#
_entry.id   c10575b69dbeaac2d626f8122f44ecee
#
_cell.length_a   1.000
_cell.length_b   1.000
_cell.length_c   1.000
_cell.angle_alpha   90.00
_cell.angle_beta   90.00
_cell.angle_gamma   90.00
#
_symmetry.space_group_name_H-M   'P 1'
#
loop_
_entity.id
_entity.type
_entity.pdbx_description
1 polymer ?
#
loop_
_entity_poly.entity_id
_entity_poly.type
_entity_poly.pdbx_seq_one_letter_code
_entity_poly.pdbx_strand_id
1 'polypeptide(L)'
;MSDLIQIASETILAPAGLVENDLDRMLGELTGSAVDAADLYFQSSRLESWVLEDGIIKEGSHNIEQGAGIRVISGDKTGFAYSDELQLPTLLQAAKAARAIVRSGAERSVQIAGQSGEQRLYAPINPLPSLSESDKVALLQRVDEEARKQDPRVQQVIVSLVGSQDVVLVAAIDGTLNADVRPLVRLNVHVIAEQNGRREQGSSGGGARDAFDFFLQEERALGYAREAARQALVNLEAVEAPAGSMPVVLGPGWPGVLLHEAVGHGPVSYTHLRAHETAT
;
A
#
# COMPACT_ATOMS: atom_id res chain seq x y z
N MET A 1 2.70 11.31 24.39
CA MET A 1 2.34 11.14 22.96
C MET A 1 3.08 9.89 22.49
N SER A 2 2.47 8.98 21.74
CA SER A 2 3.24 7.86 21.20
C SER A 2 4.18 8.35 20.10
N ASP A 3 5.30 7.62 19.89
CA ASP A 3 6.25 7.95 18.82
C ASP A 3 5.54 8.04 17.45
N LEU A 4 4.51 7.21 17.19
CA LEU A 4 3.75 7.22 15.93
C LEU A 4 2.96 8.52 15.75
N ILE A 5 2.28 8.99 16.80
CA ILE A 5 1.53 10.27 16.76
C ILE A 5 2.50 11.43 16.55
N GLN A 6 3.67 11.38 17.18
CA GLN A 6 4.70 12.41 16.98
C GLN A 6 5.15 12.43 15.51
N ILE A 7 5.50 11.26 14.93
CA ILE A 7 5.91 11.16 13.52
C ILE A 7 4.78 11.68 12.60
N ALA A 8 3.53 11.30 12.86
CA ALA A 8 2.41 11.76 12.05
C ALA A 8 2.19 13.29 12.19
N SER A 9 2.32 13.83 13.39
CA SER A 9 2.24 15.27 13.61
C SER A 9 3.34 16.03 12.87
N GLU A 10 4.58 15.56 12.93
CA GLU A 10 5.73 16.15 12.25
C GLU A 10 5.65 16.01 10.71
N THR A 11 5.05 14.92 10.21
CA THR A 11 4.99 14.63 8.78
C THR A 11 3.77 15.24 8.10
N ILE A 12 2.63 15.34 8.77
CA ILE A 12 1.34 15.74 8.19
C ILE A 12 0.90 17.10 8.71
N LEU A 13 0.80 17.25 10.05
CA LEU A 13 0.20 18.44 10.63
C LEU A 13 1.12 19.67 10.57
N ALA A 14 2.36 19.52 11.03
CA ALA A 14 3.30 20.63 11.12
C ALA A 14 3.62 21.29 9.76
N PRO A 15 3.85 20.56 8.66
CA PRO A 15 4.06 21.15 7.33
C PRO A 15 2.82 21.91 6.82
N ALA A 16 1.61 21.50 7.23
CA ALA A 16 0.34 22.15 6.90
C ALA A 16 0.01 23.34 7.82
N GLY A 17 0.81 23.60 8.85
CA GLY A 17 0.55 24.60 9.87
C GLY A 17 -0.61 24.26 10.81
N LEU A 18 -0.95 22.97 10.91
CA LEU A 18 -2.00 22.43 11.77
C LEU A 18 -1.43 21.99 13.12
N VAL A 19 -2.27 22.07 14.15
CA VAL A 19 -1.98 21.58 15.50
C VAL A 19 -3.14 20.68 15.98
N GLU A 20 -2.93 19.90 17.04
CA GLU A 20 -3.96 19.00 17.59
C GLU A 20 -5.29 19.73 17.90
N ASN A 21 -5.24 20.95 18.41
CA ASN A 21 -6.45 21.73 18.67
C ASN A 21 -7.26 22.04 17.39
N ASP A 22 -6.65 22.00 16.22
CA ASP A 22 -7.38 22.17 14.96
C ASP A 22 -8.15 20.89 14.60
N LEU A 23 -7.67 19.70 15.02
CA LEU A 23 -8.42 18.45 14.91
C LEU A 23 -9.68 18.51 15.78
N ASP A 24 -9.58 19.01 17.02
CA ASP A 24 -10.73 19.21 17.92
C ASP A 24 -11.75 20.16 17.29
N ARG A 25 -11.29 21.25 16.65
CA ARG A 25 -12.18 22.19 15.95
C ARG A 25 -12.90 21.55 14.77
N MET A 26 -12.19 20.75 13.96
CA MET A 26 -12.81 20.04 12.82
C MET A 26 -13.82 18.99 13.31
N LEU A 27 -13.47 18.20 14.34
CA LEU A 27 -14.38 17.23 14.95
C LEU A 27 -15.59 17.93 15.57
N GLY A 28 -15.41 19.09 16.20
CA GLY A 28 -16.48 19.91 16.72
C GLY A 28 -17.52 20.29 15.65
N GLU A 29 -17.08 20.63 14.45
CA GLU A 29 -17.99 20.89 13.31
C GLU A 29 -18.81 19.67 12.89
N LEU A 30 -18.30 18.45 13.13
CA LEU A 30 -18.97 17.21 12.76
C LEU A 30 -19.97 16.71 13.83
N THR A 31 -19.85 17.18 15.08
CA THR A 31 -20.68 16.69 16.18
C THR A 31 -22.11 17.21 16.12
N GLY A 32 -23.05 16.41 16.63
CA GLY A 32 -24.46 16.75 16.74
C GLY A 32 -25.27 15.63 17.40
N SER A 33 -26.48 15.92 17.85
CA SER A 33 -27.32 14.95 18.58
C SER A 33 -27.74 13.73 17.75
N ALA A 34 -27.64 13.82 16.42
CA ALA A 34 -27.97 12.75 15.49
C ALA A 34 -26.73 12.10 14.85
N VAL A 35 -25.52 12.46 15.27
CA VAL A 35 -24.27 11.87 14.74
C VAL A 35 -23.88 10.70 15.63
N ASP A 36 -23.79 9.53 15.03
CA ASP A 36 -23.39 8.29 15.70
C ASP A 36 -21.87 8.12 15.72
N ALA A 37 -21.21 8.48 14.62
CA ALA A 37 -19.75 8.45 14.51
C ALA A 37 -19.25 9.53 13.53
N ALA A 38 -18.07 10.06 13.80
CA ALA A 38 -17.34 10.88 12.84
C ALA A 38 -15.83 10.74 13.04
N ASP A 39 -15.09 10.79 11.97
CA ASP A 39 -13.65 10.69 11.98
C ASP A 39 -12.99 11.56 10.90
N LEU A 40 -11.75 11.91 11.20
CA LEU A 40 -10.80 12.57 10.32
C LEU A 40 -9.70 11.57 10.01
N TYR A 41 -9.42 11.34 8.74
CA TYR A 41 -8.33 10.51 8.25
C TYR A 41 -7.36 11.37 7.48
N PHE A 42 -6.11 11.43 7.91
CA PHE A 42 -5.04 12.11 7.20
C PHE A 42 -4.03 11.10 6.71
N GLN A 43 -3.49 11.33 5.53
CA GLN A 43 -2.43 10.51 4.97
C GLN A 43 -1.40 11.37 4.26
N SER A 44 -0.14 10.98 4.41
CA SER A 44 0.99 11.44 3.59
C SER A 44 1.73 10.22 3.08
N SER A 45 1.81 10.07 1.77
CA SER A 45 2.48 8.97 1.08
C SER A 45 3.70 9.50 0.33
N ARG A 46 4.83 8.84 0.50
CA ARG A 46 6.05 9.07 -0.26
C ARG A 46 6.40 7.80 -1.01
N LEU A 47 6.55 7.90 -2.31
CA LEU A 47 6.87 6.79 -3.19
C LEU A 47 8.15 7.12 -3.96
N GLU A 48 9.04 6.15 -4.02
CA GLU A 48 10.24 6.19 -4.85
C GLU A 48 10.29 4.93 -5.69
N SER A 49 10.58 5.06 -6.99
CA SER A 49 10.78 3.92 -7.88
C SER A 49 11.99 4.10 -8.77
N TRP A 50 12.66 2.99 -9.06
CA TRP A 50 13.81 2.89 -9.95
C TRP A 50 13.61 1.72 -10.89
N VAL A 51 13.84 1.94 -12.17
CA VAL A 51 13.79 0.88 -13.18
C VAL A 51 15.10 0.84 -13.95
N LEU A 52 15.74 -0.32 -13.90
CA LEU A 52 16.91 -0.64 -14.72
C LEU A 52 16.49 -1.61 -15.81
N GLU A 53 16.88 -1.35 -17.02
CA GLU A 53 16.72 -2.23 -18.19
C GLU A 53 18.04 -2.34 -18.92
N ASP A 54 18.49 -3.55 -19.14
CA ASP A 54 19.74 -3.87 -19.85
C ASP A 54 20.96 -3.08 -19.34
N GLY A 55 21.13 -3.07 -18.01
CA GLY A 55 22.25 -2.40 -17.34
C GLY A 55 22.15 -0.87 -17.26
N ILE A 56 21.07 -0.26 -17.78
CA ILE A 56 20.87 1.19 -17.83
C ILE A 56 19.66 1.60 -17.02
N ILE A 57 19.78 2.59 -16.13
CA ILE A 57 18.64 3.19 -15.46
C ILE A 57 17.78 3.92 -16.50
N LYS A 58 16.56 3.47 -16.70
CA LYS A 58 15.59 4.05 -17.63
C LYS A 58 14.70 5.07 -16.95
N GLU A 59 14.35 4.81 -15.70
CA GLU A 59 13.42 5.64 -14.96
C GLU A 59 13.81 5.72 -13.49
N GLY A 60 13.67 6.90 -12.92
CA GLY A 60 13.69 7.18 -11.50
C GLY A 60 12.57 8.16 -11.19
N SER A 61 11.70 7.85 -10.26
CA SER A 61 10.61 8.74 -9.85
C SER A 61 10.53 8.89 -8.34
N HIS A 62 10.08 10.06 -7.91
CA HIS A 62 9.78 10.36 -6.52
C HIS A 62 8.48 11.15 -6.47
N ASN A 63 7.48 10.59 -5.80
CA ASN A 63 6.16 11.19 -5.66
C ASN A 63 5.82 11.40 -4.18
N ILE A 64 5.17 12.52 -3.90
CA ILE A 64 4.61 12.83 -2.59
C ILE A 64 3.13 13.14 -2.80
N GLU A 65 2.28 12.39 -2.10
CA GLU A 65 0.84 12.60 -2.09
C GLU A 65 0.38 12.80 -0.66
N GLN A 66 -0.58 13.70 -0.47
CA GLN A 66 -1.17 13.94 0.84
C GLN A 66 -2.64 14.30 0.71
N GLY A 67 -3.39 14.07 1.77
CA GLY A 67 -4.79 14.44 1.80
C GLY A 67 -5.45 14.13 3.13
N ALA A 68 -6.68 14.62 3.27
CA ALA A 68 -7.56 14.34 4.40
C ALA A 68 -8.93 13.89 3.91
N GLY A 69 -9.45 12.83 4.51
CA GLY A 69 -10.83 12.37 4.40
C GLY A 69 -11.59 12.70 5.68
N ILE A 70 -12.80 13.18 5.53
CA ILE A 70 -13.68 13.57 6.64
C ILE A 70 -14.97 12.78 6.48
N ARG A 71 -15.31 11.99 7.48
CA ARG A 71 -16.50 11.14 7.47
C ARG A 71 -17.39 11.41 8.65
N VAL A 72 -18.71 11.37 8.41
CA VAL A 72 -19.73 11.46 9.45
C VAL A 72 -20.84 10.46 9.18
N ILE A 73 -21.33 9.78 10.21
CA ILE A 73 -22.36 8.75 10.13
C ILE A 73 -23.53 9.12 11.05
N SER A 74 -24.76 8.95 10.55
CA SER A 74 -25.99 9.12 11.29
C SER A 74 -27.04 8.13 10.79
N GLY A 75 -27.35 7.10 11.57
CA GLY A 75 -28.16 5.96 11.14
C GLY A 75 -27.59 5.34 9.87
N ASP A 76 -28.40 5.24 8.84
CA ASP A 76 -28.00 4.67 7.53
C ASP A 76 -27.32 5.68 6.59
N LYS A 77 -27.08 6.91 7.03
CA LYS A 77 -26.51 7.97 6.19
C LYS A 77 -25.04 8.17 6.51
N THR A 78 -24.23 8.21 5.47
CA THR A 78 -22.81 8.57 5.56
C THR A 78 -22.56 9.83 4.76
N GLY A 79 -22.04 10.88 5.43
CA GLY A 79 -21.46 12.05 4.80
C GLY A 79 -19.95 11.86 4.67
N PHE A 80 -19.40 12.13 3.49
CA PHE A 80 -17.98 12.07 3.23
C PHE A 80 -17.52 13.25 2.39
N ALA A 81 -16.39 13.82 2.77
CA ALA A 81 -15.67 14.83 1.99
C ALA A 81 -14.17 14.55 2.07
N TYR A 82 -13.42 14.99 1.08
CA TYR A 82 -11.96 14.88 1.07
C TYR A 82 -11.32 16.16 0.55
N SER A 83 -10.03 16.33 0.88
CA SER A 83 -9.21 17.42 0.36
C SER A 83 -7.75 16.97 0.30
N ASP A 84 -7.06 17.29 -0.78
CA ASP A 84 -5.61 17.21 -0.94
C ASP A 84 -4.90 18.46 -0.36
N GLU A 85 -5.64 19.53 -0.15
CA GLU A 85 -5.18 20.77 0.47
C GLU A 85 -5.41 20.71 1.98
N LEU A 86 -4.33 20.61 2.76
CA LEU A 86 -4.38 20.46 4.22
C LEU A 86 -4.41 21.79 4.96
N GLN A 87 -5.06 22.81 4.42
CA GLN A 87 -5.26 24.09 5.09
C GLN A 87 -6.52 24.08 5.95
N LEU A 88 -6.42 24.59 7.18
CA LEU A 88 -7.53 24.58 8.13
C LEU A 88 -8.86 25.13 7.58
N PRO A 89 -8.88 26.27 6.86
CA PRO A 89 -10.13 26.79 6.29
C PRO A 89 -10.79 25.82 5.29
N THR A 90 -9.98 25.18 4.43
CA THR A 90 -10.43 24.20 3.44
C THR A 90 -10.99 22.95 4.13
N LEU A 91 -10.28 22.44 5.15
CA LEU A 91 -10.69 21.28 5.93
C LEU A 91 -11.98 21.54 6.73
N LEU A 92 -12.14 22.72 7.30
CA LEU A 92 -13.39 23.12 7.97
C LEU A 92 -14.57 23.21 6.97
N GLN A 93 -14.31 23.68 5.74
CA GLN A 93 -15.33 23.68 4.70
C GLN A 93 -15.72 22.25 4.29
N ALA A 94 -14.75 21.35 4.15
CA ALA A 94 -14.98 19.92 3.88
C ALA A 94 -15.77 19.25 5.02
N ALA A 95 -15.46 19.56 6.29
CA ALA A 95 -16.22 19.10 7.44
C ALA A 95 -17.69 19.55 7.39
N LYS A 96 -17.94 20.80 7.08
CA LYS A 96 -19.30 21.33 6.89
C LYS A 96 -20.04 20.65 5.74
N ALA A 97 -19.35 20.36 4.63
CA ALA A 97 -19.93 19.66 3.49
C ALA A 97 -20.31 18.20 3.86
N ALA A 98 -19.43 17.46 4.54
CA ALA A 98 -19.72 16.11 5.02
C ALA A 98 -20.93 16.11 5.99
N ARG A 99 -20.98 17.05 6.93
CA ARG A 99 -22.09 17.19 7.88
C ARG A 99 -23.41 17.58 7.20
N ALA A 100 -23.40 18.37 6.14
CA ALA A 100 -24.61 18.78 5.44
C ALA A 100 -25.43 17.61 4.87
N ILE A 101 -24.77 16.47 4.60
CA ILE A 101 -25.41 15.23 4.13
C ILE A 101 -26.22 14.57 5.27
N VAL A 102 -25.83 14.82 6.52
CA VAL A 102 -26.35 14.16 7.74
C VAL A 102 -27.14 15.15 8.61
N ARG A 103 -27.98 15.97 8.05
CA ARG A 103 -28.67 17.06 8.78
C ARG A 103 -29.36 16.62 10.08
N SER A 104 -28.87 17.16 11.24
CA SER A 104 -29.53 17.82 12.39
C SER A 104 -28.72 17.63 13.70
N GLY A 105 -28.62 18.65 14.53
CA GLY A 105 -28.10 18.57 15.90
C GLY A 105 -27.25 19.77 16.34
N ALA A 106 -27.17 20.00 17.66
CA ALA A 106 -26.36 21.04 18.28
C ALA A 106 -24.88 20.64 18.33
N GLU A 107 -24.00 21.63 18.21
CA GLU A 107 -22.56 21.46 18.36
C GLU A 107 -22.17 20.97 19.75
N ARG A 108 -21.22 20.06 19.82
CA ARG A 108 -20.58 19.62 21.06
C ARG A 108 -19.07 19.85 20.94
N SER A 109 -18.43 20.26 22.04
CA SER A 109 -16.97 20.24 22.11
C SER A 109 -16.50 18.79 22.25
N VAL A 110 -15.55 18.39 21.41
CA VAL A 110 -14.84 17.11 21.49
C VAL A 110 -13.46 17.40 22.06
N GLN A 111 -13.02 16.57 22.99
CA GLN A 111 -11.63 16.53 23.43
C GLN A 111 -11.08 15.16 23.07
N ILE A 112 -9.97 15.14 22.34
CA ILE A 112 -9.22 13.92 22.06
C ILE A 112 -8.61 13.46 23.38
N ALA A 113 -9.08 12.34 23.91
CA ALA A 113 -8.81 11.92 25.29
C ALA A 113 -7.95 10.68 25.42
N GLY A 114 -7.50 10.04 24.37
CA GLY A 114 -6.77 8.81 24.60
C GLY A 114 -6.17 8.12 23.40
N GLN A 115 -5.13 7.36 23.72
CA GLN A 115 -4.48 6.44 22.80
C GLN A 115 -5.11 5.06 22.95
N SER A 116 -5.56 4.44 21.86
CA SER A 116 -5.75 3.00 21.87
C SER A 116 -4.38 2.30 21.84
N GLY A 117 -4.26 1.14 22.48
CA GLY A 117 -2.99 0.42 22.60
C GLY A 117 -2.34 0.16 21.24
N GLU A 118 -1.07 0.54 21.10
CA GLU A 118 -0.30 0.31 19.88
C GLU A 118 0.04 -1.17 19.73
N GLN A 119 -0.47 -1.80 18.67
CA GLN A 119 0.05 -3.07 18.17
C GLN A 119 1.02 -2.79 17.03
N ARG A 120 2.32 -2.88 17.31
CA ARG A 120 3.36 -2.71 16.29
C ARG A 120 3.61 -4.03 15.57
N LEU A 121 3.22 -4.11 14.30
CA LEU A 121 3.49 -5.26 13.44
C LEU A 121 4.83 -5.14 12.70
N TYR A 122 5.36 -3.92 12.58
CA TYR A 122 6.60 -3.56 11.90
C TYR A 122 7.20 -2.28 12.50
N ALA A 123 8.46 -2.00 12.19
CA ALA A 123 9.14 -0.79 12.64
C ALA A 123 8.59 0.45 11.90
N PRO A 124 8.34 1.57 12.60
CA PRO A 124 7.84 2.81 11.99
C PRO A 124 8.98 3.62 11.34
N ILE A 125 9.58 3.08 10.31
CA ILE A 125 10.75 3.65 9.65
C ILE A 125 10.39 4.33 8.33
N ASN A 126 11.29 5.21 7.87
CA ASN A 126 11.28 5.67 6.48
C ASN A 126 12.28 4.81 5.68
N PRO A 127 11.82 3.95 4.75
CA PRO A 127 12.71 3.10 3.98
C PRO A 127 13.52 3.87 2.92
N LEU A 128 13.01 5.03 2.45
CA LEU A 128 13.56 5.70 1.26
C LEU A 128 15.02 6.13 1.42
N PRO A 129 15.49 6.70 2.55
CA PRO A 129 16.88 7.07 2.74
C PRO A 129 17.77 5.93 3.25
N SER A 130 17.26 4.70 3.42
CA SER A 130 18.04 3.58 3.97
C SER A 130 19.18 3.10 3.06
N LEU A 131 19.07 3.36 1.76
CA LEU A 131 20.17 3.25 0.80
C LEU A 131 20.34 4.56 0.06
N SER A 132 21.59 4.92 -0.26
CA SER A 132 21.88 6.04 -1.15
C SER A 132 21.42 5.72 -2.58
N GLU A 133 21.23 6.75 -3.41
CA GLU A 133 20.89 6.56 -4.84
C GLU A 133 21.92 5.69 -5.56
N SER A 134 23.21 5.91 -5.27
CA SER A 134 24.30 5.11 -5.83
C SER A 134 24.23 3.64 -5.41
N ASP A 135 23.86 3.36 -4.15
CA ASP A 135 23.73 1.99 -3.67
C ASP A 135 22.51 1.29 -4.25
N LYS A 136 21.39 2.02 -4.45
CA LYS A 136 20.21 1.49 -5.16
C LYS A 136 20.55 1.12 -6.60
N VAL A 137 21.26 2.01 -7.32
CA VAL A 137 21.72 1.73 -8.69
C VAL A 137 22.67 0.53 -8.70
N ALA A 138 23.63 0.48 -7.80
CA ALA A 138 24.56 -0.64 -7.69
C ALA A 138 23.85 -1.98 -7.39
N LEU A 139 22.83 -1.94 -6.55
CA LEU A 139 21.98 -3.13 -6.29
C LEU A 139 21.30 -3.62 -7.57
N LEU A 140 20.64 -2.71 -8.31
CA LEU A 140 19.96 -3.04 -9.56
C LEU A 140 20.91 -3.62 -10.60
N GLN A 141 22.11 -3.03 -10.75
CA GLN A 141 23.17 -3.52 -11.68
C GLN A 141 23.63 -4.92 -11.30
N ARG A 142 23.87 -5.19 -10.02
CA ARG A 142 24.26 -6.52 -9.53
C ARG A 142 23.18 -7.57 -9.82
N VAL A 143 21.90 -7.21 -9.71
CA VAL A 143 20.76 -8.10 -10.01
C VAL A 143 20.69 -8.40 -11.51
N ASP A 144 20.86 -7.39 -12.38
CA ASP A 144 20.95 -7.57 -13.85
C ASP A 144 22.10 -8.50 -14.23
N GLU A 145 23.30 -8.21 -13.73
CA GLU A 145 24.49 -9.04 -13.97
C GLU A 145 24.28 -10.50 -13.51
N GLU A 146 23.68 -10.71 -12.34
CA GLU A 146 23.41 -12.03 -11.81
C GLU A 146 22.44 -12.81 -12.69
N ALA A 147 21.37 -12.17 -13.19
CA ALA A 147 20.42 -12.80 -14.11
C ALA A 147 21.11 -13.20 -15.42
N ARG A 148 21.95 -12.35 -15.99
CA ARG A 148 22.68 -12.63 -17.23
C ARG A 148 23.72 -13.73 -17.09
N LYS A 149 24.33 -13.88 -15.93
CA LYS A 149 25.30 -14.98 -15.65
C LYS A 149 24.67 -16.37 -15.70
N GLN A 150 23.34 -16.48 -15.53
CA GLN A 150 22.68 -17.78 -15.46
C GLN A 150 22.75 -18.55 -16.79
N ASP A 151 22.57 -17.86 -17.92
CA ASP A 151 22.60 -18.51 -19.23
C ASP A 151 22.81 -17.47 -20.37
N PRO A 152 23.59 -17.76 -21.41
CA PRO A 152 23.80 -16.87 -22.54
C PRO A 152 22.53 -16.60 -23.38
N ARG A 153 21.48 -17.37 -23.22
CA ARG A 153 20.16 -17.16 -23.85
C ARG A 153 19.37 -16.02 -23.19
N VAL A 154 19.77 -15.51 -22.03
CA VAL A 154 19.18 -14.33 -21.41
C VAL A 154 19.50 -13.10 -22.28
N GLN A 155 18.46 -12.53 -22.90
CA GLN A 155 18.62 -11.39 -23.83
C GLN A 155 18.28 -10.06 -23.15
N GLN A 156 17.22 -10.02 -22.34
CA GLN A 156 16.77 -8.79 -21.69
C GLN A 156 16.50 -9.02 -20.22
N VAL A 157 16.90 -8.06 -19.41
CA VAL A 157 16.67 -8.06 -17.97
C VAL A 157 16.10 -6.71 -17.58
N ILE A 158 14.96 -6.72 -16.88
CA ILE A 158 14.33 -5.54 -16.29
C ILE A 158 14.28 -5.74 -14.79
N VAL A 159 14.82 -4.79 -14.05
CA VAL A 159 14.81 -4.80 -12.59
C VAL A 159 14.11 -3.55 -12.08
N SER A 160 13.10 -3.68 -11.26
CA SER A 160 12.42 -2.56 -10.62
C SER A 160 12.59 -2.63 -9.09
N LEU A 161 12.92 -1.49 -8.50
CA LEU A 161 13.02 -1.28 -7.06
C LEU A 161 12.04 -0.17 -6.68
N VAL A 162 11.15 -0.45 -5.74
CA VAL A 162 10.13 0.48 -5.25
C VAL A 162 10.22 0.55 -3.74
N GLY A 163 10.14 1.75 -3.20
CA GLY A 163 9.96 2.00 -1.78
C GLY A 163 8.82 2.97 -1.53
N SER A 164 8.04 2.74 -0.49
CA SER A 164 7.03 3.68 -0.03
C SER A 164 7.04 3.82 1.49
N GLN A 165 6.64 5.01 1.91
CA GLN A 165 6.30 5.31 3.29
C GLN A 165 4.92 5.96 3.31
N ASP A 166 3.96 5.32 3.95
CA ASP A 166 2.68 5.95 4.25
C ASP A 166 2.64 6.31 5.73
N VAL A 167 2.31 7.55 6.02
CA VAL A 167 2.05 8.04 7.37
C VAL A 167 0.57 8.37 7.47
N VAL A 168 -0.12 7.80 8.45
CA VAL A 168 -1.56 7.94 8.65
C VAL A 168 -1.83 8.49 10.04
N LEU A 169 -2.79 9.41 10.12
CA LEU A 169 -3.33 9.92 11.38
C LEU A 169 -4.85 9.86 11.34
N VAL A 170 -5.45 9.32 12.39
CA VAL A 170 -6.90 9.22 12.54
C VAL A 170 -7.32 9.86 13.85
N ALA A 171 -8.28 10.77 13.78
CA ALA A 171 -8.92 11.37 14.96
C ALA A 171 -10.44 11.17 14.87
N ALA A 172 -11.10 10.79 15.97
CA ALA A 172 -12.53 10.53 15.98
C ALA A 172 -13.26 11.21 17.14
N ILE A 173 -14.58 11.39 17.01
CA ILE A 173 -15.41 12.09 18.02
C ILE A 173 -15.54 11.36 19.36
N ASP A 174 -15.16 10.09 19.42
CA ASP A 174 -15.09 9.31 20.66
C ASP A 174 -13.82 9.60 21.48
N GLY A 175 -12.97 10.49 21.02
CA GLY A 175 -11.70 10.86 21.62
C GLY A 175 -10.51 10.03 21.11
N THR A 176 -10.70 9.13 20.17
CA THR A 176 -9.62 8.33 19.58
C THR A 176 -8.65 9.23 18.80
N LEU A 177 -7.35 9.07 19.06
CA LEU A 177 -6.26 9.59 18.23
C LEU A 177 -5.25 8.47 18.00
N ASN A 178 -5.13 8.03 16.77
CA ASN A 178 -4.23 6.96 16.36
C ASN A 178 -3.40 7.36 15.14
N ALA A 179 -2.19 6.81 15.07
CA ALA A 179 -1.31 6.98 13.93
C ALA A 179 -0.66 5.66 13.55
N ASP A 180 -0.27 5.55 12.28
CA ASP A 180 0.49 4.42 11.76
C ASP A 180 1.55 4.93 10.77
N VAL A 181 2.71 4.27 10.75
CA VAL A 181 3.80 4.54 9.81
C VAL A 181 4.11 3.25 9.08
N ARG A 182 3.82 3.19 7.79
CA ARG A 182 3.82 1.99 6.96
C ARG A 182 4.95 2.01 5.96
N PRO A 183 6.12 1.45 6.28
CA PRO A 183 7.17 1.22 5.28
C PRO A 183 6.75 0.09 4.34
N LEU A 184 7.19 0.15 3.10
CA LEU A 184 7.11 -0.97 2.17
C LEU A 184 8.24 -0.85 1.15
N VAL A 185 8.96 -1.95 0.94
CA VAL A 185 9.95 -2.05 -0.13
C VAL A 185 9.65 -3.26 -0.99
N ARG A 186 9.88 -3.14 -2.29
CA ARG A 186 9.66 -4.21 -3.27
C ARG A 186 10.73 -4.19 -4.34
N LEU A 187 11.22 -5.37 -4.71
CA LEU A 187 12.10 -5.59 -5.85
C LEU A 187 11.48 -6.67 -6.75
N ASN A 188 11.42 -6.39 -8.05
CA ASN A 188 10.99 -7.36 -9.05
C ASN A 188 12.05 -7.48 -10.13
N VAL A 189 12.23 -8.69 -10.62
CA VAL A 189 13.12 -9.03 -11.73
C VAL A 189 12.29 -9.71 -12.81
N HIS A 190 12.43 -9.23 -14.03
CA HIS A 190 11.82 -9.79 -15.22
C HIS A 190 12.92 -10.12 -16.22
N VAL A 191 12.94 -11.35 -16.71
CA VAL A 191 13.95 -11.87 -17.63
C VAL A 191 13.27 -12.36 -18.90
N ILE A 192 13.83 -12.00 -20.05
CA ILE A 192 13.48 -12.57 -21.34
C ILE A 192 14.66 -13.37 -21.85
N ALA A 193 14.42 -14.65 -22.14
CA ALA A 193 15.36 -15.53 -22.78
C ALA A 193 14.91 -15.88 -24.20
N GLU A 194 15.87 -16.07 -25.11
CA GLU A 194 15.61 -16.39 -26.50
C GLU A 194 16.46 -17.56 -27.00
N GLN A 195 15.84 -18.48 -27.74
CA GLN A 195 16.51 -19.58 -28.41
C GLN A 195 15.79 -19.92 -29.71
N ASN A 196 16.50 -19.93 -30.83
CA ASN A 196 15.97 -20.32 -32.15
C ASN A 196 14.71 -19.51 -32.57
N GLY A 197 14.65 -18.24 -32.23
CA GLY A 197 13.51 -17.36 -32.52
C GLY A 197 12.32 -17.50 -31.55
N ARG A 198 12.37 -18.45 -30.61
CA ARG A 198 11.40 -18.52 -29.50
C ARG A 198 11.86 -17.63 -28.36
N ARG A 199 10.96 -16.76 -27.90
CA ARG A 199 11.19 -15.87 -26.75
C ARG A 199 10.23 -16.22 -25.64
N GLU A 200 10.78 -16.39 -24.45
CA GLU A 200 10.02 -16.72 -23.24
C GLU A 200 10.47 -15.85 -22.08
N GLN A 201 9.59 -15.71 -21.13
CA GLN A 201 9.82 -14.83 -19.99
C GLN A 201 9.73 -15.58 -18.66
N GLY A 202 10.44 -15.06 -17.67
CA GLY A 202 10.33 -15.45 -16.28
C GLY A 202 10.37 -14.22 -15.38
N SER A 203 9.72 -14.29 -14.24
CA SER A 203 9.70 -13.19 -13.29
C SER A 203 9.77 -13.71 -11.86
N SER A 204 10.49 -12.98 -11.02
CA SER A 204 10.55 -13.24 -9.59
C SER A 204 10.73 -11.92 -8.84
N GLY A 205 10.36 -11.90 -7.57
CA GLY A 205 10.49 -10.72 -6.75
C GLY A 205 9.83 -10.91 -5.40
N GLY A 206 9.96 -9.90 -4.58
CA GLY A 206 9.36 -9.88 -3.25
C GLY A 206 9.52 -8.52 -2.60
N GLY A 207 9.07 -8.42 -1.36
CA GLY A 207 9.14 -7.19 -0.59
C GLY A 207 8.87 -7.43 0.87
N ALA A 208 9.03 -6.38 1.66
CA ALA A 208 8.79 -6.41 3.09
C ALA A 208 8.34 -5.04 3.60
N ARG A 209 7.77 -5.03 4.80
CA ARG A 209 7.57 -3.84 5.62
C ARG A 209 8.85 -3.50 6.39
N ASP A 210 9.90 -3.14 5.62
CA ASP A 210 11.27 -2.95 6.10
C ASP A 210 11.99 -1.88 5.27
N ALA A 211 13.29 -1.70 5.52
CA ALA A 211 14.19 -0.85 4.76
C ALA A 211 14.75 -1.58 3.52
N PHE A 212 15.41 -0.87 2.60
CA PHE A 212 15.98 -1.46 1.39
C PHE A 212 17.12 -2.45 1.64
N ASP A 213 17.81 -2.38 2.78
CA ASP A 213 18.83 -3.35 3.16
C ASP A 213 18.27 -4.79 3.34
N PHE A 214 16.95 -4.95 3.46
CA PHE A 214 16.26 -6.23 3.34
C PHE A 214 16.69 -7.04 2.10
N PHE A 215 16.94 -6.37 0.98
CA PHE A 215 17.37 -7.03 -0.26
C PHE A 215 18.84 -7.43 -0.29
N LEU A 216 19.66 -6.83 0.58
CA LEU A 216 21.09 -7.15 0.71
C LEU A 216 21.32 -8.40 1.58
N GLN A 217 20.37 -8.72 2.45
CA GLN A 217 20.46 -9.85 3.36
C GLN A 217 20.30 -11.16 2.60
N GLU A 218 21.11 -12.18 2.94
CA GLU A 218 21.03 -13.55 2.42
C GLU A 218 21.03 -13.62 0.87
N GLU A 219 21.65 -12.67 0.20
CA GLU A 219 21.64 -12.55 -1.27
C GLU A 219 20.21 -12.56 -1.87
N ARG A 220 19.23 -12.08 -1.14
CA ARG A 220 17.80 -12.20 -1.49
C ARG A 220 17.48 -11.63 -2.87
N ALA A 221 18.00 -10.43 -3.19
CA ALA A 221 17.83 -9.83 -4.50
C ALA A 221 18.43 -10.68 -5.63
N LEU A 222 19.61 -11.28 -5.40
CA LEU A 222 20.25 -12.17 -6.36
C LEU A 222 19.47 -13.48 -6.52
N GLY A 223 18.83 -13.96 -5.46
CA GLY A 223 17.92 -15.10 -5.52
C GLY A 223 16.75 -14.87 -6.46
N TYR A 224 16.18 -13.66 -6.48
CA TYR A 224 15.12 -13.30 -7.43
C TYR A 224 15.63 -13.29 -8.88
N ALA A 225 16.86 -12.81 -9.12
CA ALA A 225 17.47 -12.86 -10.44
C ALA A 225 17.63 -14.27 -10.97
N ARG A 226 18.18 -15.17 -10.13
CA ARG A 226 18.36 -16.59 -10.47
C ARG A 226 17.03 -17.27 -10.76
N GLU A 227 16.02 -17.02 -9.95
CA GLU A 227 14.70 -17.63 -10.13
C GLU A 227 13.98 -17.09 -11.38
N ALA A 228 14.04 -15.80 -11.68
CA ALA A 228 13.47 -15.24 -12.89
C ALA A 228 14.13 -15.82 -14.15
N ALA A 229 15.47 -15.92 -14.16
CA ALA A 229 16.20 -16.55 -15.26
C ALA A 229 15.85 -18.04 -15.40
N ARG A 230 15.80 -18.79 -14.30
CA ARG A 230 15.38 -20.21 -14.29
C ARG A 230 14.00 -20.40 -14.92
N GLN A 231 13.02 -19.57 -14.57
CA GLN A 231 11.66 -19.63 -15.13
C GLN A 231 11.66 -19.38 -16.64
N ALA A 232 12.36 -18.33 -17.11
CA ALA A 232 12.46 -18.04 -18.54
C ALA A 232 13.06 -19.21 -19.32
N LEU A 233 14.12 -19.83 -18.79
CA LEU A 233 14.79 -20.96 -19.42
C LEU A 233 13.91 -22.23 -19.42
N VAL A 234 13.19 -22.51 -18.35
CA VAL A 234 12.24 -23.64 -18.30
C VAL A 234 11.12 -23.43 -19.32
N ASN A 235 10.63 -22.20 -19.46
CA ASN A 235 9.58 -21.88 -20.43
C ASN A 235 10.06 -22.04 -21.88
N LEU A 236 11.35 -21.81 -22.19
CA LEU A 236 11.90 -22.09 -23.52
C LEU A 236 11.83 -23.58 -23.90
N GLU A 237 11.92 -24.46 -22.92
CA GLU A 237 11.84 -25.92 -23.10
C GLU A 237 10.42 -26.48 -22.91
N ALA A 238 9.46 -25.63 -22.52
CA ALA A 238 8.10 -26.05 -22.27
C ALA A 238 7.39 -26.52 -23.54
N VAL A 239 6.61 -27.59 -23.40
CA VAL A 239 5.69 -28.08 -24.44
C VAL A 239 4.30 -27.51 -24.20
N GLU A 240 3.46 -27.52 -25.26
CA GLU A 240 2.08 -27.07 -25.12
C GLU A 240 1.29 -27.94 -24.12
N ALA A 241 0.52 -27.27 -23.26
CA ALA A 241 -0.37 -27.98 -22.34
C ALA A 241 -1.53 -28.63 -23.13
N PRO A 242 -1.93 -29.87 -22.78
CA PRO A 242 -3.08 -30.49 -23.44
C PRO A 242 -4.37 -29.72 -23.14
N ALA A 243 -5.13 -29.44 -24.21
CA ALA A 243 -6.46 -28.84 -24.08
C ALA A 243 -7.51 -29.94 -23.80
N GLY A 244 -8.41 -29.70 -22.84
CA GLY A 244 -9.49 -30.64 -22.53
C GLY A 244 -9.93 -30.61 -21.07
N SER A 245 -10.94 -31.42 -20.75
CA SER A 245 -11.40 -31.62 -19.38
C SER A 245 -10.55 -32.70 -18.70
N MET A 246 -9.92 -32.36 -17.58
CA MET A 246 -9.04 -33.28 -16.87
C MET A 246 -9.05 -32.98 -15.35
N PRO A 247 -8.72 -33.97 -14.51
CA PRO A 247 -8.47 -33.74 -13.09
C PRO A 247 -7.30 -32.80 -12.90
N VAL A 248 -7.46 -31.78 -12.03
CA VAL A 248 -6.44 -30.77 -11.74
C VAL A 248 -6.15 -30.76 -10.25
N VAL A 249 -4.87 -30.77 -9.91
CA VAL A 249 -4.39 -30.54 -8.53
C VAL A 249 -3.82 -29.13 -8.45
N LEU A 250 -4.41 -28.30 -7.59
CA LEU A 250 -3.93 -26.94 -7.34
C LEU A 250 -2.88 -26.97 -6.21
N GLY A 251 -1.64 -26.59 -6.52
CA GLY A 251 -0.59 -26.42 -5.54
C GLY A 251 -0.68 -25.10 -4.77
N PRO A 252 0.21 -24.84 -3.79
CA PRO A 252 0.28 -23.57 -3.08
C PRO A 252 0.75 -22.43 -4.00
N GLY A 253 0.43 -21.18 -3.62
CA GLY A 253 0.82 -19.95 -4.35
C GLY A 253 -0.37 -19.29 -5.03
N TRP A 254 -0.25 -18.88 -6.29
CA TRP A 254 -1.30 -18.20 -7.06
C TRP A 254 -2.67 -18.91 -7.08
N PRO A 255 -2.79 -20.24 -7.06
CA PRO A 255 -4.07 -20.91 -6.87
C PRO A 255 -4.81 -20.53 -5.58
N GLY A 256 -4.11 -20.03 -4.56
CA GLY A 256 -4.72 -19.47 -3.36
C GLY A 256 -5.56 -18.22 -3.66
N VAL A 257 -5.14 -17.39 -4.63
CA VAL A 257 -5.92 -16.23 -5.11
C VAL A 257 -7.18 -16.72 -5.84
N LEU A 258 -7.06 -17.74 -6.69
CA LEU A 258 -8.21 -18.35 -7.37
C LEU A 258 -9.26 -18.86 -6.36
N LEU A 259 -8.83 -19.53 -5.29
CA LEU A 259 -9.72 -19.97 -4.22
C LEU A 259 -10.34 -18.78 -3.47
N HIS A 260 -9.57 -17.72 -3.21
CA HIS A 260 -10.06 -16.50 -2.58
C HIS A 260 -11.18 -15.86 -3.41
N GLU A 261 -10.98 -15.70 -4.72
CA GLU A 261 -11.98 -15.09 -5.61
C GLU A 261 -13.20 -16.01 -5.82
N ALA A 262 -12.96 -17.30 -6.12
CA ALA A 262 -14.05 -18.22 -6.48
C ALA A 262 -14.86 -18.69 -5.27
N VAL A 263 -14.21 -18.90 -4.11
CA VAL A 263 -14.85 -19.47 -2.92
C VAL A 263 -14.99 -18.42 -1.80
N GLY A 264 -14.05 -17.48 -1.67
CA GLY A 264 -14.11 -16.40 -0.68
C GLY A 264 -15.16 -15.36 -1.05
N HIS A 265 -15.02 -14.70 -2.19
CA HIS A 265 -15.94 -13.64 -2.62
C HIS A 265 -17.28 -14.17 -3.18
N GLY A 266 -17.27 -15.25 -3.95
CA GLY A 266 -18.47 -15.80 -4.53
C GLY A 266 -19.52 -16.24 -3.48
N PRO A 267 -19.21 -17.13 -2.52
CA PRO A 267 -20.18 -17.57 -1.49
C PRO A 267 -20.55 -16.51 -0.47
N VAL A 268 -19.64 -15.57 -0.13
CA VAL A 268 -19.97 -14.50 0.84
C VAL A 268 -21.08 -13.62 0.31
N SER A 269 -21.06 -13.25 -0.97
CA SER A 269 -22.14 -12.50 -1.62
C SER A 269 -23.43 -13.31 -1.64
N TYR A 270 -23.36 -14.63 -1.82
CA TYR A 270 -24.51 -15.52 -1.93
C TYR A 270 -25.13 -15.86 -0.58
N THR A 271 -24.33 -16.07 0.46
CA THR A 271 -24.81 -16.39 1.82
C THR A 271 -25.41 -15.19 2.52
N HIS A 272 -24.88 -13.98 2.32
CA HIS A 272 -25.44 -12.76 2.90
C HIS A 272 -26.74 -12.31 2.20
N LEU A 273 -26.84 -12.43 0.88
CA LEU A 273 -28.05 -12.06 0.16
C LEU A 273 -29.22 -13.03 0.38
N ARG A 274 -28.96 -14.34 0.48
CA ARG A 274 -30.03 -15.34 0.73
C ARG A 274 -30.41 -15.52 2.20
N ALA A 275 -29.58 -15.19 3.16
CA ALA A 275 -29.95 -15.24 4.56
C ALA A 275 -31.08 -14.26 4.90
N HIS A 276 -31.26 -13.20 4.11
CA HIS A 276 -32.41 -12.29 4.24
C HIS A 276 -33.67 -12.73 3.49
N GLU A 277 -33.57 -13.62 2.50
CA GLU A 277 -34.73 -14.11 1.74
C GLU A 277 -35.45 -15.33 2.36
N THR A 278 -34.80 -16.03 3.30
CA THR A 278 -35.36 -17.21 3.97
C THR A 278 -35.99 -16.91 5.33
N ALA A 279 -36.12 -15.65 5.74
CA ALA A 279 -36.72 -15.20 6.98
C ALA A 279 -38.16 -14.65 6.81
N THR A 280 -38.89 -15.10 5.77
CA THR A 280 -40.34 -14.84 5.62
C THR A 280 -41.13 -16.12 5.70
#